data_022148847fdb794b39bc8b284df47e8c
#
_entry.id   022148847fdb794b39bc8b284df47e8c
#
_cell.length_a   1.000
_cell.length_b   1.000
_cell.length_c   1.000
_cell.angle_alpha   90.00
_cell.angle_beta   90.00
_cell.angle_gamma   90.00
#
_symmetry.space_group_name_H-M   'P 1'
#
loop_
_entity.id
_entity.type
_entity.pdbx_description
1 polymer ?
#
loop_
_entity_poly.entity_id
_entity_poly.type
_entity_poly.pdbx_seq_one_letter_code
_entity_poly.pdbx_strand_id
1 'polypeptide(L)'
;MEAASSLSPRAARFALLATILGTSIAFIDTTVVNVALPAIQRDLGGGLAAQQWIVDAYLLTLGSLILVGGSLGDIFGEVRMFTLGVTLFGLASLLCSAAPDSTTLIVFRGIQGVAGALLTPASLAVITSTFSGAARGSAIGTWTAWSGISGVIGPLLGGWLIGITSWRVIFLLNVPIALGTVVLVRMYLPRTLRARKAVRVDFIGAALCVAGLGALVFGFIEQPRLGWSNPAVAGTIAGGAASLIAFVVYESRTAMPMLPLRLFRSRNFAVTNVETLSVYGGLSAWGFFLILFLQQNAGYPAFRAGLATVPLTIGMFFLSRYFGRLSMRFGPRFFMAAGPLLGAASILALVRLPTHLDYWVDLLPPLVGFAVALSLTVAPLTTTVLSDAGPGDAGIASGINNAVARVAGLVAIAVIGIAAAGGGDHLSVQGFHRAMLIVAVLLGVGGTIGAVGIRNPAPE
;
A
#
# COMPACT_ATOMS: atom_id res chain seq x y z
N MET A 1 17.17 0.80 -32.15
CA MET A 1 18.47 1.48 -32.13
C MET A 1 18.79 1.78 -30.69
N GLU A 2 19.73 1.04 -30.16
CA GLU A 2 20.13 0.99 -28.77
C GLU A 2 20.85 2.28 -28.35
N ALA A 3 20.22 3.04 -27.44
CA ALA A 3 20.98 3.83 -26.50
C ALA A 3 20.82 3.14 -25.14
N ALA A 4 21.51 2.02 -24.98
CA ALA A 4 21.81 1.50 -23.67
C ALA A 4 22.58 2.60 -22.96
N SER A 5 21.99 3.23 -21.93
CA SER A 5 22.67 4.15 -21.06
C SER A 5 23.82 3.39 -20.41
N SER A 6 25.04 3.58 -20.94
CA SER A 6 26.25 2.95 -20.43
C SER A 6 26.68 3.63 -19.13
N LEU A 7 25.85 3.44 -18.09
CA LEU A 7 26.32 3.75 -16.75
C LEU A 7 27.47 2.79 -16.42
N SER A 8 28.53 3.32 -15.81
CA SER A 8 29.57 2.45 -15.28
C SER A 8 28.97 1.43 -14.30
N PRO A 9 29.54 0.21 -14.17
CA PRO A 9 29.03 -0.78 -13.22
C PRO A 9 28.91 -0.25 -11.79
N ARG A 10 29.76 0.69 -11.42
CA ARG A 10 29.69 1.38 -10.12
C ARG A 10 28.47 2.27 -10.02
N ALA A 11 28.20 3.10 -11.04
CA ALA A 11 27.03 3.97 -11.08
C ALA A 11 25.71 3.16 -11.08
N ALA A 12 25.64 2.04 -11.81
CA ALA A 12 24.48 1.17 -11.82
C ALA A 12 24.19 0.55 -10.43
N ARG A 13 25.22 0.14 -9.68
CA ARG A 13 25.05 -0.34 -8.29
C ARG A 13 24.54 0.74 -7.36
N PHE A 14 25.05 1.97 -7.46
CA PHE A 14 24.55 3.09 -6.66
C PHE A 14 23.16 3.54 -7.08
N ALA A 15 22.79 3.43 -8.36
CA ALA A 15 21.43 3.64 -8.82
C ALA A 15 20.44 2.66 -8.16
N LEU A 16 20.79 1.36 -8.13
CA LEU A 16 19.98 0.35 -7.45
C LEU A 16 19.89 0.62 -5.95
N LEU A 17 21.00 0.95 -5.29
CA LEU A 17 21.00 1.30 -3.86
C LEU A 17 20.12 2.51 -3.57
N ALA A 18 20.22 3.58 -4.37
CA ALA A 18 19.40 4.78 -4.22
C ALA A 18 17.90 4.47 -4.37
N THR A 19 17.53 3.66 -5.38
CA THR A 19 16.12 3.27 -5.58
C THR A 19 15.60 2.38 -4.46
N ILE A 20 16.41 1.47 -3.93
CA ILE A 20 16.08 0.64 -2.76
C ILE A 20 15.85 1.54 -1.54
N LEU A 21 16.79 2.43 -1.21
CA LEU A 21 16.67 3.33 -0.06
C LEU A 21 15.44 4.23 -0.18
N GLY A 22 15.24 4.87 -1.33
CA GLY A 22 14.09 5.73 -1.56
C GLY A 22 12.76 5.00 -1.42
N THR A 23 12.64 3.79 -1.98
CA THR A 23 11.42 3.00 -1.85
C THR A 23 11.23 2.48 -0.43
N SER A 24 12.33 2.08 0.24
CA SER A 24 12.29 1.62 1.63
C SER A 24 11.70 2.66 2.58
N ILE A 25 11.96 3.97 2.37
CA ILE A 25 11.33 5.04 3.16
C ILE A 25 9.80 4.91 3.12
N ALA A 26 9.20 4.78 1.94
CA ALA A 26 7.75 4.70 1.80
C ALA A 26 7.17 3.42 2.41
N PHE A 27 7.88 2.28 2.31
CA PHE A 27 7.43 1.02 2.91
C PHE A 27 7.58 1.01 4.43
N ILE A 28 8.71 1.49 4.96
CA ILE A 28 8.92 1.64 6.40
C ILE A 28 7.88 2.57 6.99
N ASP A 29 7.67 3.73 6.37
CA ASP A 29 6.70 4.74 6.82
C ASP A 29 5.28 4.15 6.94
N THR A 30 4.82 3.43 5.91
CA THR A 30 3.49 2.81 5.91
C THR A 30 3.30 1.82 7.07
N THR A 31 4.34 1.08 7.44
CA THR A 31 4.25 0.05 8.47
C THR A 31 4.56 0.56 9.87
N VAL A 32 5.51 1.48 9.99
CA VAL A 32 5.92 2.06 11.29
C VAL A 32 4.83 2.94 11.90
N VAL A 33 4.10 3.68 11.07
CA VAL A 33 3.02 4.56 11.53
C VAL A 33 1.92 3.78 12.23
N ASN A 34 1.54 2.60 11.72
CA ASN A 34 0.53 1.75 12.38
C ASN A 34 0.90 1.41 13.83
N VAL A 35 2.18 1.13 14.08
CA VAL A 35 2.68 0.83 15.44
C VAL A 35 2.70 2.08 16.33
N ALA A 36 2.83 3.27 15.72
CA ALA A 36 2.88 4.56 16.44
C ALA A 36 1.50 5.11 16.79
N LEU A 37 0.41 4.69 16.12
CA LEU A 37 -0.93 5.28 16.27
C LEU A 37 -1.39 5.41 17.74
N PRO A 38 -1.24 4.40 18.61
CA PRO A 38 -1.64 4.56 20.01
C PRO A 38 -0.79 5.57 20.79
N ALA A 39 0.49 5.72 20.45
CA ALA A 39 1.35 6.72 21.06
C ALA A 39 1.01 8.13 20.56
N ILE A 40 0.71 8.29 19.27
CA ILE A 40 0.23 9.53 18.67
C ILE A 40 -1.11 9.95 19.30
N GLN A 41 -2.05 9.02 19.45
CA GLN A 41 -3.35 9.30 20.06
C GLN A 41 -3.22 9.77 21.52
N ARG A 42 -2.31 9.17 22.30
CA ARG A 42 -2.06 9.60 23.70
C ARG A 42 -1.50 11.02 23.78
N ASP A 43 -0.70 11.43 22.80
CA ASP A 43 -0.03 12.73 22.78
C ASP A 43 -0.89 13.83 22.14
N LEU A 44 -1.56 13.53 21.01
CA LEU A 44 -2.29 14.50 20.20
C LEU A 44 -3.83 14.38 20.30
N GLY A 45 -4.35 13.29 20.88
CA GLY A 45 -5.79 13.03 21.00
C GLY A 45 -6.44 12.59 19.66
N GLY A 46 -7.75 12.78 19.57
CA GLY A 46 -8.55 12.62 18.33
C GLY A 46 -9.16 11.23 18.11
N GLY A 47 -8.98 10.28 19.02
CA GLY A 47 -9.66 8.97 18.99
C GLY A 47 -9.35 8.10 17.78
N LEU A 48 -10.22 7.12 17.53
CA LEU A 48 -10.06 6.16 16.43
C LEU A 48 -10.14 6.86 15.04
N ALA A 49 -10.99 7.88 14.91
CA ALA A 49 -11.14 8.62 13.66
C ALA A 49 -9.82 9.32 13.26
N ALA A 50 -9.13 9.96 14.21
CA ALA A 50 -7.83 10.57 13.91
C ALA A 50 -6.77 9.52 13.53
N GLN A 51 -6.76 8.35 14.18
CA GLN A 51 -5.87 7.24 13.82
C GLN A 51 -6.11 6.76 12.38
N GLN A 52 -7.38 6.62 11.99
CA GLN A 52 -7.74 6.27 10.60
C GLN A 52 -7.27 7.38 9.64
N TRP A 53 -7.57 8.64 9.93
CA TRP A 53 -7.16 9.76 9.07
C TRP A 53 -5.64 9.89 8.91
N ILE A 54 -4.84 9.62 9.94
CA ILE A 54 -3.37 9.65 9.86
C ILE A 54 -2.86 8.64 8.83
N VAL A 55 -3.49 7.47 8.73
CA VAL A 55 -3.15 6.46 7.71
C VAL A 55 -3.80 6.80 6.37
N ASP A 56 -5.07 7.14 6.38
CA ASP A 56 -5.89 7.28 5.18
C ASP A 56 -5.56 8.55 4.38
N ALA A 57 -5.15 9.65 5.01
CA ALA A 57 -4.70 10.85 4.29
C ALA A 57 -3.47 10.57 3.41
N TYR A 58 -2.53 9.77 3.91
CA TYR A 58 -1.38 9.31 3.13
C TYR A 58 -1.81 8.36 2.00
N LEU A 59 -2.63 7.34 2.29
CA LEU A 59 -3.08 6.37 1.29
C LEU A 59 -3.96 7.02 0.21
N LEU A 60 -4.78 8.00 0.59
CA LEU A 60 -5.64 8.76 -0.33
C LEU A 60 -4.82 9.46 -1.40
N THR A 61 -3.86 10.27 -0.99
CA THR A 61 -3.06 11.05 -1.95
C THR A 61 -2.07 10.16 -2.71
N LEU A 62 -1.47 9.18 -2.04
CA LEU A 62 -0.61 8.19 -2.70
C LEU A 62 -1.37 7.38 -3.75
N GLY A 63 -2.51 6.79 -3.38
CA GLY A 63 -3.29 5.91 -4.26
C GLY A 63 -3.89 6.66 -5.45
N SER A 64 -4.48 7.84 -5.19
CA SER A 64 -5.13 8.65 -6.24
C SER A 64 -4.13 9.26 -7.23
N LEU A 65 -2.91 9.57 -6.80
CA LEU A 65 -1.93 10.30 -7.60
C LEU A 65 -0.78 9.44 -8.15
N ILE A 66 -0.72 8.14 -7.82
CA ILE A 66 0.40 7.29 -8.25
C ILE A 66 0.52 7.19 -9.78
N LEU A 67 -0.60 7.17 -10.51
CA LEU A 67 -0.62 7.14 -11.97
C LEU A 67 -0.18 8.50 -12.56
N VAL A 68 -0.58 9.59 -11.91
CA VAL A 68 -0.08 10.94 -12.26
C VAL A 68 1.43 11.03 -12.05
N GLY A 69 1.93 10.52 -10.92
CA GLY A 69 3.36 10.46 -10.63
C GLY A 69 4.16 9.70 -11.69
N GLY A 70 3.60 8.60 -12.19
CA GLY A 70 4.17 7.85 -13.32
C GLY A 70 4.23 8.70 -14.61
N SER A 71 3.14 9.36 -14.98
CA SER A 71 3.06 10.23 -16.16
C SER A 71 4.02 11.41 -16.05
N LEU A 72 4.16 12.02 -14.87
CA LEU A 72 5.14 13.09 -14.63
C LEU A 72 6.59 12.59 -14.79
N GLY A 73 6.87 11.34 -14.40
CA GLY A 73 8.15 10.67 -14.64
C GLY A 73 8.47 10.54 -16.13
N ASP A 74 7.48 10.17 -16.95
CA ASP A 74 7.63 10.07 -18.41
C ASP A 74 7.87 11.44 -19.08
N ILE A 75 7.27 12.53 -18.55
CA ILE A 75 7.38 13.88 -19.12
C ILE A 75 8.67 14.58 -18.67
N PHE A 76 8.93 14.60 -17.36
CA PHE A 76 10.02 15.39 -16.77
C PHE A 76 11.29 14.60 -16.52
N GLY A 77 11.23 13.28 -16.69
CA GLY A 77 12.32 12.33 -16.49
C GLY A 77 12.27 11.66 -15.12
N GLU A 78 12.45 10.35 -15.13
CA GLU A 78 12.31 9.48 -13.96
C GLU A 78 13.27 9.83 -12.82
N VAL A 79 14.53 10.20 -13.13
CA VAL A 79 15.52 10.57 -12.11
C VAL A 79 15.15 11.87 -11.41
N ARG A 80 14.61 12.84 -12.15
CA ARG A 80 14.15 14.10 -11.56
C ARG A 80 12.94 13.90 -10.66
N MET A 81 11.94 13.13 -11.13
CA MET A 81 10.74 12.87 -10.35
C MET A 81 11.04 12.01 -9.13
N PHE A 82 11.93 11.03 -9.24
CA PHE A 82 12.44 10.26 -8.11
C PHE A 82 13.10 11.16 -7.07
N THR A 83 14.03 12.04 -7.51
CA THR A 83 14.74 12.98 -6.61
C THR A 83 13.78 13.93 -5.93
N LEU A 84 12.82 14.49 -6.68
CA LEU A 84 11.81 15.41 -6.16
C LEU A 84 10.93 14.68 -5.14
N GLY A 85 10.44 13.47 -5.46
CA GLY A 85 9.62 12.65 -4.58
C GLY A 85 10.33 12.33 -3.27
N VAL A 86 11.60 11.88 -3.32
CA VAL A 86 12.40 11.60 -2.11
C VAL A 86 12.62 12.88 -1.28
N THR A 87 12.93 14.00 -1.92
CA THR A 87 13.16 15.27 -1.22
C THR A 87 11.89 15.75 -0.53
N LEU A 88 10.76 15.78 -1.24
CA LEU A 88 9.46 16.17 -0.68
C LEU A 88 9.01 15.22 0.42
N PHE A 89 9.27 13.91 0.28
CA PHE A 89 8.95 12.92 1.31
C PHE A 89 9.74 13.18 2.59
N GLY A 90 11.05 13.46 2.48
CA GLY A 90 11.88 13.81 3.63
C GLY A 90 11.42 15.10 4.32
N LEU A 91 11.09 16.14 3.54
CA LEU A 91 10.56 17.42 4.06
C LEU A 91 9.19 17.23 4.73
N ALA A 92 8.27 16.49 4.10
CA ALA A 92 6.97 16.17 4.70
C ALA A 92 7.11 15.34 5.98
N SER A 93 8.08 14.41 6.03
CA SER A 93 8.40 13.66 7.23
C SER A 93 8.90 14.56 8.37
N LEU A 94 9.72 15.56 8.06
CA LEU A 94 10.15 16.55 9.04
C LEU A 94 8.95 17.35 9.59
N LEU A 95 8.02 17.77 8.72
CA LEU A 95 6.78 18.44 9.12
C LEU A 95 5.89 17.53 9.97
N CYS A 96 5.73 16.25 9.61
CA CYS A 96 5.00 15.26 10.43
C CYS A 96 5.59 15.14 11.83
N SER A 97 6.92 15.11 11.95
CA SER A 97 7.58 15.03 13.27
C SER A 97 7.35 16.27 14.15
N ALA A 98 7.13 17.42 13.54
CA ALA A 98 6.89 18.70 14.22
C ALA A 98 5.41 19.02 14.44
N ALA A 99 4.48 18.14 14.04
CA ALA A 99 3.04 18.39 14.14
C ALA A 99 2.59 18.64 15.58
N PRO A 100 1.90 19.77 15.86
CA PRO A 100 1.44 20.13 17.21
C PRO A 100 0.13 19.43 17.60
N ASP A 101 -0.67 19.01 16.63
CA ASP A 101 -2.00 18.41 16.80
C ASP A 101 -2.30 17.37 15.71
N SER A 102 -3.35 16.56 15.90
CA SER A 102 -3.74 15.49 14.99
C SER A 102 -4.13 16.01 13.60
N THR A 103 -4.81 17.16 13.52
CA THR A 103 -5.27 17.73 12.23
C THR A 103 -4.09 18.15 11.37
N THR A 104 -3.12 18.84 11.98
CA THR A 104 -1.87 19.24 11.32
C THR A 104 -1.08 18.00 10.84
N LEU A 105 -1.00 16.96 11.66
CA LEU A 105 -0.37 15.70 11.28
C LEU A 105 -1.07 15.06 10.07
N ILE A 106 -2.40 15.01 10.07
CA ILE A 106 -3.20 14.46 8.95
C ILE A 106 -2.92 15.23 7.64
N VAL A 107 -2.87 16.56 7.69
CA VAL A 107 -2.53 17.38 6.51
C VAL A 107 -1.12 17.06 6.00
N PHE A 108 -0.14 16.98 6.89
CA PHE A 108 1.23 16.65 6.51
C PHE A 108 1.37 15.22 5.98
N ARG A 109 0.57 14.28 6.48
CA ARG A 109 0.45 12.93 5.93
C ARG A 109 -0.09 12.94 4.51
N GLY A 110 -1.09 13.78 4.22
CA GLY A 110 -1.57 13.98 2.84
C GLY A 110 -0.47 14.50 1.90
N ILE A 111 0.33 15.49 2.34
CA ILE A 111 1.48 16.00 1.58
C ILE A 111 2.55 14.91 1.37
N GLN A 112 2.81 14.10 2.40
CA GLN A 112 3.75 12.99 2.32
C GLN A 112 3.31 11.92 1.32
N GLY A 113 1.98 11.65 1.22
CA GLY A 113 1.42 10.75 0.23
C GLY A 113 1.57 11.25 -1.21
N VAL A 114 1.46 12.56 -1.46
CA VAL A 114 1.79 13.17 -2.77
C VAL A 114 3.25 12.92 -3.13
N ALA A 115 4.16 13.09 -2.19
CA ALA A 115 5.58 12.79 -2.40
C ALA A 115 5.82 11.29 -2.70
N GLY A 116 5.13 10.40 -1.99
CA GLY A 116 5.14 8.95 -2.23
C GLY A 116 4.63 8.58 -3.62
N ALA A 117 3.61 9.28 -4.12
CA ALA A 117 3.05 9.07 -5.46
C ALA A 117 4.05 9.41 -6.59
N LEU A 118 4.93 10.38 -6.38
CA LEU A 118 6.03 10.68 -7.29
C LEU A 118 7.18 9.65 -7.18
N LEU A 119 7.53 9.31 -5.95
CA LEU A 119 8.66 8.45 -5.63
C LEU A 119 8.49 7.01 -6.13
N THR A 120 7.33 6.41 -5.86
CA THR A 120 7.11 4.97 -6.06
C THR A 120 7.23 4.54 -7.53
N PRO A 121 6.50 5.11 -8.50
CA PRO A 121 6.64 4.73 -9.91
C PRO A 121 8.00 5.13 -10.49
N ALA A 122 8.54 6.28 -10.07
CA ALA A 122 9.82 6.76 -10.57
C ALA A 122 10.99 5.85 -10.15
N SER A 123 10.93 5.21 -8.96
CA SER A 123 11.97 4.27 -8.51
C SER A 123 12.10 3.07 -9.43
N LEU A 124 10.99 2.45 -9.81
CA LEU A 124 10.98 1.32 -10.75
C LEU A 124 11.39 1.77 -12.17
N ALA A 125 10.97 2.97 -12.59
CA ALA A 125 11.35 3.55 -13.86
C ALA A 125 12.87 3.77 -13.96
N VAL A 126 13.53 4.23 -12.91
CA VAL A 126 15.00 4.35 -12.82
C VAL A 126 15.67 2.99 -12.99
N ILE A 127 15.18 1.93 -12.31
CA ILE A 127 15.74 0.57 -12.44
C ILE A 127 15.60 0.07 -13.88
N THR A 128 14.40 0.18 -14.47
CA THR A 128 14.14 -0.33 -15.82
C THR A 128 14.87 0.46 -16.91
N SER A 129 15.29 1.70 -16.63
CA SER A 129 16.10 2.52 -17.52
C SER A 129 17.60 2.28 -17.36
N THR A 130 18.02 1.87 -16.16
CA THR A 130 19.45 1.61 -15.84
C THR A 130 19.88 0.21 -16.28
N PHE A 131 19.01 -0.79 -16.14
CA PHE A 131 19.34 -2.19 -16.38
C PHE A 131 18.58 -2.76 -17.59
N SER A 132 19.20 -3.71 -18.31
CA SER A 132 18.61 -4.39 -19.46
C SER A 132 18.76 -5.93 -19.32
N GLY A 133 17.98 -6.68 -20.11
CA GLY A 133 18.07 -8.15 -20.16
C GLY A 133 17.95 -8.82 -18.80
N ALA A 134 18.80 -9.82 -18.52
CA ALA A 134 18.81 -10.57 -17.28
C ALA A 134 19.18 -9.70 -16.05
N ALA A 135 20.03 -8.68 -16.24
CA ALA A 135 20.41 -7.75 -15.17
C ALA A 135 19.21 -6.93 -14.65
N ARG A 136 18.25 -6.58 -15.54
CA ARG A 136 17.00 -5.89 -15.14
C ARG A 136 16.16 -6.78 -14.24
N GLY A 137 15.97 -8.05 -14.59
CA GLY A 137 15.24 -9.02 -13.77
C GLY A 137 15.85 -9.17 -12.38
N SER A 138 17.20 -9.29 -12.31
CA SER A 138 17.94 -9.37 -11.05
C SER A 138 17.79 -8.08 -10.20
N ALA A 139 17.89 -6.91 -10.82
CA ALA A 139 17.76 -5.62 -10.13
C ALA A 139 16.35 -5.42 -9.57
N ILE A 140 15.29 -5.73 -10.34
CA ILE A 140 13.90 -5.69 -9.89
C ILE A 140 13.69 -6.69 -8.74
N GLY A 141 14.22 -7.91 -8.86
CA GLY A 141 14.14 -8.92 -7.81
C GLY A 141 14.80 -8.47 -6.50
N THR A 142 15.97 -7.85 -6.59
CA THR A 142 16.67 -7.28 -5.43
C THR A 142 15.89 -6.13 -4.80
N TRP A 143 15.39 -5.20 -5.61
CA TRP A 143 14.57 -4.08 -5.16
C TRP A 143 13.28 -4.55 -4.46
N THR A 144 12.58 -5.54 -5.02
CA THR A 144 11.38 -6.14 -4.42
C THR A 144 11.69 -6.84 -3.09
N ALA A 145 12.80 -7.57 -3.01
CA ALA A 145 13.22 -8.25 -1.78
C ALA A 145 13.48 -7.24 -0.64
N TRP A 146 14.22 -6.16 -0.93
CA TRP A 146 14.46 -5.10 0.04
C TRP A 146 13.20 -4.34 0.44
N SER A 147 12.26 -4.11 -0.49
CA SER A 147 10.94 -3.55 -0.17
C SER A 147 10.18 -4.43 0.82
N GLY A 148 10.22 -5.75 0.64
CA GLY A 148 9.63 -6.71 1.59
C GLY A 148 10.31 -6.69 2.96
N ILE A 149 11.65 -6.65 3.01
CA ILE A 149 12.44 -6.54 4.25
C ILE A 149 12.10 -5.25 4.99
N SER A 150 11.91 -4.14 4.27
CA SER A 150 11.53 -2.84 4.85
C SER A 150 10.19 -2.91 5.59
N GLY A 151 9.25 -3.75 5.11
CA GLY A 151 7.99 -4.01 5.80
C GLY A 151 8.13 -4.69 7.16
N VAL A 152 9.22 -5.48 7.36
CA VAL A 152 9.55 -6.08 8.68
C VAL A 152 10.27 -5.09 9.58
N ILE A 153 11.23 -4.37 8.99
CA ILE A 153 12.07 -3.42 9.75
C ILE A 153 11.20 -2.32 10.35
N GLY A 154 10.18 -1.85 9.62
CA GLY A 154 9.30 -0.77 10.06
C GLY A 154 8.72 -0.98 11.47
N PRO A 155 7.88 -2.01 11.69
CA PRO A 155 7.27 -2.27 12.99
C PRO A 155 8.29 -2.50 14.12
N LEU A 156 9.40 -3.19 13.84
CA LEU A 156 10.44 -3.47 14.84
C LEU A 156 11.19 -2.21 15.24
N LEU A 157 11.72 -1.50 14.25
CA LEU A 157 12.48 -0.27 14.47
C LEU A 157 11.60 0.82 15.08
N GLY A 158 10.37 0.97 14.54
CA GLY A 158 9.41 1.93 15.06
C GLY A 158 8.98 1.62 16.49
N GLY A 159 8.63 0.38 16.77
CA GLY A 159 8.24 -0.04 18.11
C GLY A 159 9.37 0.17 19.14
N TRP A 160 10.62 -0.11 18.75
CA TRP A 160 11.79 0.15 19.59
C TRP A 160 12.01 1.65 19.82
N LEU A 161 12.01 2.46 18.76
CA LEU A 161 12.19 3.91 18.85
C LEU A 161 11.13 4.58 19.70
N ILE A 162 9.86 4.19 19.52
CA ILE A 162 8.73 4.72 20.32
C ILE A 162 8.92 4.39 21.81
N GLY A 163 9.43 3.20 22.12
CA GLY A 163 9.66 2.76 23.50
C GLY A 163 10.74 3.53 24.25
N ILE A 164 11.75 4.04 23.55
CA ILE A 164 12.90 4.72 24.15
C ILE A 164 12.90 6.25 23.99
N THR A 165 12.07 6.78 23.07
CA THR A 165 12.06 8.21 22.77
C THR A 165 10.63 8.74 22.61
N SER A 166 10.19 8.99 21.36
CA SER A 166 8.88 9.54 21.02
C SER A 166 8.45 9.02 19.66
N TRP A 167 7.14 8.97 19.41
CA TRP A 167 6.59 8.66 18.10
C TRP A 167 7.10 9.60 16.99
N ARG A 168 7.50 10.82 17.31
CA ARG A 168 8.02 11.81 16.35
C ARG A 168 9.27 11.32 15.63
N VAL A 169 10.08 10.51 16.30
CA VAL A 169 11.34 9.99 15.75
C VAL A 169 11.12 9.02 14.57
N ILE A 170 9.96 8.36 14.49
CA ILE A 170 9.66 7.49 13.33
C ILE A 170 9.64 8.28 12.02
N PHE A 171 9.15 9.52 12.05
CA PHE A 171 9.18 10.40 10.87
C PHE A 171 10.57 10.97 10.64
N LEU A 172 11.29 11.34 11.69
CA LEU A 172 12.68 11.84 11.57
C LEU A 172 13.62 10.80 10.97
N LEU A 173 13.36 9.51 11.16
CA LEU A 173 14.13 8.43 10.54
C LEU A 173 14.18 8.52 9.01
N ASN A 174 13.10 9.00 8.39
CA ASN A 174 13.03 9.15 6.94
C ASN A 174 13.98 10.24 6.42
N VAL A 175 14.31 11.25 7.22
CA VAL A 175 15.10 12.42 6.79
C VAL A 175 16.54 12.05 6.40
N PRO A 176 17.34 11.37 7.23
CA PRO A 176 18.69 10.98 6.86
C PRO A 176 18.72 10.00 5.69
N ILE A 177 17.74 9.09 5.59
CA ILE A 177 17.66 8.15 4.47
C ILE A 177 17.34 8.91 3.17
N ALA A 178 16.41 9.87 3.22
CA ALA A 178 16.08 10.73 2.07
C ALA A 178 17.30 11.56 1.64
N LEU A 179 18.01 12.18 2.58
CA LEU A 179 19.21 12.95 2.30
C LEU A 179 20.30 12.07 1.65
N GLY A 180 20.60 10.90 2.22
CA GLY A 180 21.55 9.94 1.66
C GLY A 180 21.14 9.50 0.25
N THR A 181 19.86 9.23 0.03
CA THR A 181 19.33 8.88 -1.30
C THR A 181 19.56 10.01 -2.32
N VAL A 182 19.23 11.25 -1.97
CA VAL A 182 19.43 12.43 -2.85
C VAL A 182 20.89 12.62 -3.17
N VAL A 183 21.79 12.47 -2.19
CA VAL A 183 23.24 12.54 -2.40
C VAL A 183 23.71 11.47 -3.39
N LEU A 184 23.30 10.21 -3.20
CA LEU A 184 23.65 9.12 -4.12
C LEU A 184 23.15 9.38 -5.55
N VAL A 185 21.91 9.85 -5.69
CA VAL A 185 21.35 10.19 -7.00
C VAL A 185 22.16 11.28 -7.67
N ARG A 186 22.47 12.38 -6.96
CA ARG A 186 23.24 13.51 -7.52
C ARG A 186 24.67 13.13 -7.91
N MET A 187 25.29 12.19 -7.20
CA MET A 187 26.67 11.77 -7.46
C MET A 187 26.79 10.77 -8.61
N TYR A 188 25.79 9.90 -8.80
CA TYR A 188 25.97 8.71 -9.67
C TYR A 188 24.97 8.63 -10.83
N LEU A 189 23.84 9.35 -10.80
CA LEU A 189 22.85 9.27 -11.86
C LEU A 189 22.82 10.55 -12.70
N PRO A 190 22.72 10.43 -14.05
CA PRO A 190 22.43 11.57 -14.90
C PRO A 190 21.00 12.07 -14.64
N ARG A 191 20.70 13.31 -15.01
CA ARG A 191 19.39 13.92 -14.77
C ARG A 191 18.22 13.19 -15.46
N THR A 192 18.48 12.49 -16.55
CA THR A 192 17.52 11.67 -17.30
C THR A 192 18.24 10.47 -17.91
N LEU A 193 17.59 9.32 -17.90
CA LEU A 193 18.09 8.05 -18.46
C LEU A 193 17.37 7.68 -19.76
N ARG A 194 16.18 8.25 -19.99
CA ARG A 194 15.35 8.00 -21.17
C ARG A 194 15.00 9.29 -21.91
N ALA A 195 14.70 9.17 -23.20
CA ALA A 195 14.06 10.23 -23.96
C ALA A 195 12.66 10.49 -23.37
N ARG A 196 12.30 11.79 -23.26
CA ARG A 196 11.00 12.22 -22.79
C ARG A 196 9.90 11.75 -23.76
N LYS A 197 8.79 11.29 -23.25
CA LYS A 197 7.61 10.96 -24.03
C LYS A 197 6.67 12.17 -24.09
N ALA A 198 6.02 12.36 -25.23
CA ALA A 198 4.94 13.35 -25.37
C ALA A 198 3.65 12.78 -24.75
N VAL A 199 3.58 12.74 -23.42
CA VAL A 199 2.42 12.32 -22.65
C VAL A 199 1.78 13.55 -22.03
N ARG A 200 0.46 13.59 -21.93
CA ARG A 200 -0.26 14.64 -21.16
C ARG A 200 -0.69 14.07 -19.81
N VAL A 201 -0.57 14.90 -18.78
CA VAL A 201 -1.07 14.54 -17.44
C VAL A 201 -2.56 14.80 -17.41
N ASP A 202 -3.30 13.82 -16.93
CA ASP A 202 -4.74 13.93 -16.71
C ASP A 202 -5.05 14.53 -15.34
N PHE A 203 -5.01 15.86 -15.24
CA PHE A 203 -5.32 16.57 -14.00
C PHE A 203 -6.80 16.50 -13.63
N ILE A 204 -7.71 16.39 -14.62
CA ILE A 204 -9.16 16.33 -14.37
C ILE A 204 -9.50 14.97 -13.77
N GLY A 205 -9.03 13.88 -14.38
CA GLY A 205 -9.20 12.54 -13.83
C GLY A 205 -8.61 12.42 -12.41
N ALA A 206 -7.41 12.95 -12.20
CA ALA A 206 -6.78 12.98 -10.89
C ALA A 206 -7.61 13.75 -9.84
N ALA A 207 -8.11 14.94 -10.19
CA ALA A 207 -8.95 15.74 -9.30
C ALA A 207 -10.25 15.04 -8.94
N LEU A 208 -10.93 14.44 -9.91
CA LEU A 208 -12.15 13.65 -9.69
C LEU A 208 -11.90 12.44 -8.79
N CYS A 209 -10.78 11.74 -8.99
CA CYS A 209 -10.39 10.59 -8.18
C CYS A 209 -10.09 11.00 -6.73
N VAL A 210 -9.26 12.04 -6.52
CA VAL A 210 -8.93 12.56 -5.18
C VAL A 210 -10.19 13.06 -4.46
N ALA A 211 -11.01 13.87 -5.13
CA ALA A 211 -12.22 14.42 -4.55
C ALA A 211 -13.24 13.31 -4.22
N GLY A 212 -13.41 12.34 -5.13
CA GLY A 212 -14.33 11.23 -4.96
C GLY A 212 -13.95 10.32 -3.80
N LEU A 213 -12.70 9.85 -3.78
CA LEU A 213 -12.19 9.00 -2.69
C LEU A 213 -12.14 9.76 -1.37
N GLY A 214 -11.67 11.02 -1.38
CA GLY A 214 -11.59 11.84 -0.17
C GLY A 214 -12.96 12.09 0.47
N ALA A 215 -13.99 12.39 -0.34
CA ALA A 215 -15.34 12.59 0.14
C ALA A 215 -15.96 11.29 0.69
N LEU A 216 -15.76 10.13 0.02
CA LEU A 216 -16.23 8.83 0.52
C LEU A 216 -15.58 8.49 1.86
N VAL A 217 -14.24 8.62 1.94
CA VAL A 217 -13.50 8.31 3.16
C VAL A 217 -13.89 9.21 4.30
N PHE A 218 -14.08 10.52 4.04
CA PHE A 218 -14.60 11.45 5.03
C PHE A 218 -15.95 10.99 5.58
N GLY A 219 -16.88 10.66 4.69
CA GLY A 219 -18.21 10.21 5.08
C GLY A 219 -18.15 8.94 5.94
N PHE A 220 -17.30 7.97 5.61
CA PHE A 220 -17.20 6.73 6.36
C PHE A 220 -16.47 6.91 7.70
N ILE A 221 -15.39 7.67 7.78
CA ILE A 221 -14.65 7.90 9.04
C ILE A 221 -15.46 8.75 10.03
N GLU A 222 -16.19 9.74 9.54
CA GLU A 222 -16.99 10.61 10.40
C GLU A 222 -18.38 10.04 10.74
N GLN A 223 -18.83 8.99 10.04
CA GLN A 223 -20.14 8.39 10.25
C GLN A 223 -20.38 7.94 11.70
N PRO A 224 -19.44 7.28 12.42
CA PRO A 224 -19.67 6.84 13.79
C PRO A 224 -19.92 8.01 14.76
N ARG A 225 -19.34 9.19 14.48
CA ARG A 225 -19.47 10.40 15.32
C ARG A 225 -20.70 11.22 14.95
N LEU A 226 -21.00 11.36 13.66
CA LEU A 226 -22.05 12.26 13.16
C LEU A 226 -23.39 11.56 12.89
N GLY A 227 -23.37 10.23 12.66
CA GLY A 227 -24.56 9.45 12.31
C GLY A 227 -24.92 9.51 10.82
N TRP A 228 -25.71 8.54 10.35
CA TRP A 228 -26.16 8.45 8.96
C TRP A 228 -27.10 9.58 8.51
N SER A 229 -27.86 10.15 9.43
CA SER A 229 -28.78 11.25 9.16
C SER A 229 -28.11 12.62 9.04
N ASN A 230 -26.81 12.72 9.33
CA ASN A 230 -26.08 13.97 9.20
C ASN A 230 -25.88 14.32 7.70
N PRO A 231 -26.30 15.52 7.24
CA PRO A 231 -26.16 15.93 5.85
C PRO A 231 -24.71 15.92 5.34
N ALA A 232 -23.72 16.18 6.21
CA ALA A 232 -22.31 16.12 5.83
C ALA A 232 -21.89 14.70 5.48
N VAL A 233 -22.33 13.67 6.24
CA VAL A 233 -22.04 12.26 5.96
C VAL A 233 -22.74 11.80 4.69
N ALA A 234 -24.06 12.02 4.60
CA ALA A 234 -24.82 11.59 3.43
C ALA A 234 -24.37 12.34 2.16
N GLY A 235 -24.14 13.65 2.27
CA GLY A 235 -23.70 14.50 1.16
C GLY A 235 -22.28 14.15 0.65
N THR A 236 -21.33 13.87 1.55
CA THR A 236 -19.97 13.48 1.14
C THR A 236 -19.94 12.08 0.53
N ILE A 237 -20.72 11.13 1.04
CA ILE A 237 -20.82 9.79 0.44
C ILE A 237 -21.47 9.87 -0.95
N ALA A 238 -22.59 10.58 -1.09
CA ALA A 238 -23.26 10.74 -2.37
C ALA A 238 -22.41 11.53 -3.39
N GLY A 239 -21.81 12.64 -2.95
CA GLY A 239 -20.91 13.46 -3.78
C GLY A 239 -19.64 12.72 -4.17
N GLY A 240 -19.08 11.93 -3.25
CA GLY A 240 -17.91 11.08 -3.52
C GLY A 240 -18.22 9.99 -4.54
N ALA A 241 -19.36 9.30 -4.39
CA ALA A 241 -19.81 8.30 -5.37
C ALA A 241 -20.06 8.95 -6.74
N ALA A 242 -20.74 10.10 -6.79
CA ALA A 242 -20.97 10.85 -8.02
C ALA A 242 -19.66 11.28 -8.70
N SER A 243 -18.68 11.75 -7.92
CA SER A 243 -17.34 12.11 -8.44
C SER A 243 -16.59 10.92 -9.02
N LEU A 244 -16.64 9.73 -8.39
CA LEU A 244 -16.03 8.51 -8.92
C LEU A 244 -16.73 8.01 -10.19
N ILE A 245 -18.06 8.12 -10.26
CA ILE A 245 -18.81 7.82 -11.49
C ILE A 245 -18.39 8.80 -12.59
N ALA A 246 -18.32 10.10 -12.29
CA ALA A 246 -17.83 11.11 -13.22
C ALA A 246 -16.39 10.83 -13.67
N PHE A 247 -15.53 10.39 -12.77
CA PHE A 247 -14.17 9.94 -13.09
C PHE A 247 -14.17 8.81 -14.13
N VAL A 248 -14.92 7.73 -13.90
CA VAL A 248 -14.97 6.60 -14.84
C VAL A 248 -15.56 7.03 -16.19
N VAL A 249 -16.62 7.86 -16.20
CA VAL A 249 -17.20 8.41 -17.42
C VAL A 249 -16.20 9.29 -18.17
N TYR A 250 -15.46 10.14 -17.47
CA TYR A 250 -14.44 10.99 -18.05
C TYR A 250 -13.29 10.17 -18.66
N GLU A 251 -12.75 9.18 -17.91
CA GLU A 251 -11.70 8.27 -18.37
C GLU A 251 -12.13 7.44 -19.61
N SER A 252 -13.42 7.12 -19.72
CA SER A 252 -13.95 6.39 -20.89
C SER A 252 -14.01 7.24 -22.17
N ARG A 253 -13.96 8.58 -22.05
CA ARG A 253 -14.12 9.53 -23.16
C ARG A 253 -12.86 10.31 -23.49
N THR A 254 -11.90 10.37 -22.58
CA THR A 254 -10.66 11.13 -22.81
C THR A 254 -9.71 10.40 -23.74
N ALA A 255 -8.98 11.15 -24.58
CA ALA A 255 -8.06 10.57 -25.57
C ALA A 255 -6.78 9.98 -24.91
N MET A 256 -6.38 10.49 -23.77
CA MET A 256 -5.20 10.04 -23.03
C MET A 256 -5.56 9.79 -21.54
N PRO A 257 -6.30 8.69 -21.27
CA PRO A 257 -6.74 8.39 -19.92
C PRO A 257 -5.56 7.99 -19.01
N MET A 258 -5.58 8.42 -17.74
CA MET A 258 -4.66 7.89 -16.74
C MET A 258 -5.00 6.45 -16.36
N LEU A 259 -6.29 6.07 -16.46
CA LEU A 259 -6.79 4.71 -16.23
C LEU A 259 -7.35 4.14 -17.55
N PRO A 260 -6.53 3.49 -18.40
CA PRO A 260 -6.99 2.97 -19.68
C PRO A 260 -7.96 1.78 -19.48
N LEU A 261 -9.26 2.08 -19.50
CA LEU A 261 -10.34 1.09 -19.28
C LEU A 261 -10.32 -0.09 -20.26
N ARG A 262 -9.60 0.04 -21.40
CA ARG A 262 -9.40 -1.06 -22.35
C ARG A 262 -8.73 -2.29 -21.73
N LEU A 263 -7.88 -2.11 -20.71
CA LEU A 263 -7.21 -3.21 -20.02
C LEU A 263 -8.20 -4.08 -19.23
N PHE A 264 -9.28 -3.50 -18.73
CA PHE A 264 -10.32 -4.23 -18.01
C PHE A 264 -11.23 -5.07 -18.91
N ARG A 265 -11.07 -4.98 -20.25
CA ARG A 265 -11.71 -5.93 -21.19
C ARG A 265 -11.09 -7.31 -21.09
N SER A 266 -9.82 -7.43 -20.70
CA SER A 266 -9.22 -8.72 -20.35
C SER A 266 -9.82 -9.23 -19.05
N ARG A 267 -10.37 -10.45 -19.13
CA ARG A 267 -11.05 -11.06 -17.97
C ARG A 267 -10.11 -11.25 -16.79
N ASN A 268 -8.94 -11.83 -17.01
CA ASN A 268 -8.02 -12.07 -15.91
C ASN A 268 -7.53 -10.76 -15.29
N PHE A 269 -7.23 -9.73 -16.09
CA PHE A 269 -6.85 -8.42 -15.61
C PHE A 269 -7.94 -7.80 -14.72
N ALA A 270 -9.20 -7.80 -15.18
CA ALA A 270 -10.33 -7.25 -14.43
C ALA A 270 -10.55 -8.01 -13.12
N VAL A 271 -10.64 -9.34 -13.19
CA VAL A 271 -10.86 -10.21 -12.03
C VAL A 271 -9.73 -10.07 -11.01
N THR A 272 -8.47 -10.04 -11.46
CA THR A 272 -7.31 -9.88 -10.58
C THR A 272 -7.32 -8.53 -9.86
N ASN A 273 -7.74 -7.45 -10.51
CA ASN A 273 -7.86 -6.15 -9.83
C ASN A 273 -9.01 -6.12 -8.83
N VAL A 274 -10.14 -6.80 -9.08
CA VAL A 274 -11.22 -6.96 -8.09
C VAL A 274 -10.75 -7.81 -6.90
N GLU A 275 -10.00 -8.88 -7.15
CA GLU A 275 -9.37 -9.69 -6.10
C GLU A 275 -8.33 -8.89 -5.30
N THR A 276 -7.53 -8.04 -5.98
CA THR A 276 -6.60 -7.10 -5.34
C THR A 276 -7.34 -6.18 -4.36
N LEU A 277 -8.49 -5.64 -4.77
CA LEU A 277 -9.30 -4.78 -3.91
C LEU A 277 -9.74 -5.52 -2.64
N SER A 278 -10.14 -6.76 -2.76
CA SER A 278 -10.55 -7.62 -1.65
C SER A 278 -9.39 -8.00 -0.73
N VAL A 279 -8.30 -8.54 -1.30
CA VAL A 279 -7.15 -9.07 -0.53
C VAL A 279 -6.35 -7.95 0.12
N TYR A 280 -6.01 -6.90 -0.61
CA TYR A 280 -5.22 -5.79 -0.06
C TYR A 280 -6.02 -4.89 0.86
N GLY A 281 -7.34 -4.76 0.63
CA GLY A 281 -8.25 -4.14 1.60
C GLY A 281 -8.28 -4.91 2.92
N GLY A 282 -8.46 -6.23 2.85
CA GLY A 282 -8.40 -7.11 4.02
C GLY A 282 -7.06 -7.05 4.75
N LEU A 283 -5.95 -7.11 4.01
CA LEU A 283 -4.60 -7.03 4.56
C LEU A 283 -4.34 -5.71 5.29
N SER A 284 -4.73 -4.59 4.69
CA SER A 284 -4.53 -3.26 5.28
C SER A 284 -5.35 -3.07 6.55
N ALA A 285 -6.64 -3.45 6.51
CA ALA A 285 -7.52 -3.38 7.67
C ALA A 285 -7.07 -4.34 8.79
N TRP A 286 -6.69 -5.57 8.45
CA TRP A 286 -6.12 -6.53 9.40
C TRP A 286 -4.91 -5.91 10.12
N GLY A 287 -3.93 -5.37 9.37
CA GLY A 287 -2.72 -4.79 9.93
C GLY A 287 -3.00 -3.59 10.83
N PHE A 288 -3.95 -2.72 10.44
CA PHE A 288 -4.37 -1.58 11.23
C PHE A 288 -5.04 -2.00 12.55
N PHE A 289 -6.12 -2.79 12.48
CA PHE A 289 -6.91 -3.16 13.67
C PHE A 289 -6.20 -4.13 14.60
N LEU A 290 -5.37 -5.07 14.08
CA LEU A 290 -4.61 -5.98 14.93
C LEU A 290 -3.59 -5.24 15.79
N ILE A 291 -2.82 -4.33 15.20
CA ILE A 291 -1.82 -3.55 15.95
C ILE A 291 -2.49 -2.67 17.03
N LEU A 292 -3.64 -2.07 16.71
CA LEU A 292 -4.41 -1.31 17.70
C LEU A 292 -4.90 -2.23 18.83
N PHE A 293 -5.47 -3.39 18.51
CA PHE A 293 -5.95 -4.35 19.51
C PHE A 293 -4.82 -4.82 20.43
N LEU A 294 -3.69 -5.20 19.89
CA LEU A 294 -2.54 -5.67 20.67
C LEU A 294 -2.06 -4.60 21.65
N GLN A 295 -2.05 -3.33 21.26
CA GLN A 295 -1.58 -2.25 22.13
C GLN A 295 -2.65 -1.70 23.07
N GLN A 296 -3.89 -1.52 22.60
CA GLN A 296 -4.95 -0.86 23.39
C GLN A 296 -5.71 -1.85 24.27
N ASN A 297 -5.89 -3.10 23.84
CA ASN A 297 -6.71 -4.09 24.54
C ASN A 297 -5.88 -5.21 25.21
N ALA A 298 -4.84 -5.71 24.53
CA ALA A 298 -3.99 -6.77 25.06
C ALA A 298 -2.76 -6.24 25.86
N GLY A 299 -2.58 -4.91 25.93
CA GLY A 299 -1.52 -4.28 26.73
C GLY A 299 -0.09 -4.49 26.19
N TYR A 300 0.07 -4.86 24.92
CA TYR A 300 1.41 -5.02 24.32
C TYR A 300 2.09 -3.66 24.14
N PRO A 301 3.33 -3.49 24.60
CA PRO A 301 4.12 -2.34 24.19
C PRO A 301 4.36 -2.34 22.69
N ALA A 302 4.57 -1.17 22.09
CA ALA A 302 4.70 -0.98 20.64
C ALA A 302 5.69 -1.96 19.99
N PHE A 303 6.84 -2.19 20.63
CA PHE A 303 7.85 -3.15 20.16
C PHE A 303 7.33 -4.59 20.10
N ARG A 304 6.64 -5.06 21.15
CA ARG A 304 6.07 -6.40 21.19
C ARG A 304 4.94 -6.57 20.17
N ALA A 305 4.11 -5.54 19.97
CA ALA A 305 3.06 -5.56 18.95
C ALA A 305 3.65 -5.66 17.54
N GLY A 306 4.73 -4.92 17.24
CA GLY A 306 5.47 -5.05 15.99
C GLY A 306 6.12 -6.42 15.81
N LEU A 307 6.79 -6.93 16.86
CA LEU A 307 7.45 -8.24 16.84
C LEU A 307 6.44 -9.38 16.62
N ALA A 308 5.24 -9.26 17.16
CA ALA A 308 4.19 -10.27 17.02
C ALA A 308 3.81 -10.53 15.56
N THR A 309 3.93 -9.54 14.67
CA THR A 309 3.59 -9.68 13.23
C THR A 309 4.75 -10.17 12.35
N VAL A 310 5.96 -10.30 12.88
CA VAL A 310 7.17 -10.72 12.13
C VAL A 310 7.02 -12.10 11.47
N PRO A 311 6.41 -13.13 12.10
CA PRO A 311 6.23 -14.43 11.46
C PRO A 311 5.47 -14.37 10.14
N LEU A 312 4.52 -13.44 9.98
CA LEU A 312 3.83 -13.20 8.72
C LEU A 312 4.82 -12.87 7.59
N THR A 313 5.71 -11.92 7.84
CA THR A 313 6.64 -11.44 6.81
C THR A 313 7.75 -12.47 6.54
N ILE A 314 8.23 -13.16 7.57
CA ILE A 314 9.17 -14.26 7.41
C ILE A 314 8.57 -15.36 6.54
N GLY A 315 7.32 -15.77 6.83
CA GLY A 315 6.61 -16.76 6.03
C GLY A 315 6.47 -16.32 4.58
N MET A 316 6.03 -15.08 4.33
CA MET A 316 5.94 -14.53 2.99
C MET A 316 7.29 -14.52 2.26
N PHE A 317 8.36 -14.12 2.92
CA PHE A 317 9.70 -14.05 2.31
C PHE A 317 10.17 -15.41 1.77
N PHE A 318 10.00 -16.47 2.54
CA PHE A 318 10.42 -17.81 2.13
C PHE A 318 9.44 -18.48 1.16
N LEU A 319 8.15 -18.35 1.40
CA LEU A 319 7.13 -19.12 0.68
C LEU A 319 6.68 -18.46 -0.64
N SER A 320 6.69 -17.11 -0.76
CA SER A 320 6.20 -16.44 -1.97
C SER A 320 6.95 -16.86 -3.24
N ARG A 321 8.27 -17.03 -3.16
CA ARG A 321 9.07 -17.51 -4.31
C ARG A 321 8.71 -18.94 -4.71
N TYR A 322 8.43 -19.79 -3.72
CA TYR A 322 8.05 -21.20 -3.97
C TYR A 322 6.68 -21.26 -4.66
N PHE A 323 5.67 -20.61 -4.09
CA PHE A 323 4.32 -20.60 -4.65
C PHE A 323 4.22 -19.82 -5.97
N GLY A 324 5.00 -18.78 -6.15
CA GLY A 324 5.11 -18.08 -7.43
C GLY A 324 5.59 -18.99 -8.56
N ARG A 325 6.62 -19.83 -8.32
CA ARG A 325 7.07 -20.84 -9.30
C ARG A 325 6.02 -21.93 -9.53
N LEU A 326 5.35 -22.36 -8.47
CA LEU A 326 4.35 -23.41 -8.55
C LEU A 326 3.13 -22.95 -9.36
N SER A 327 2.74 -21.67 -9.23
CA SER A 327 1.62 -21.10 -9.99
C SER A 327 1.90 -20.98 -11.50
N MET A 328 3.16 -20.79 -11.88
CA MET A 328 3.55 -20.83 -13.30
C MET A 328 3.38 -22.23 -13.90
N ARG A 329 3.53 -23.29 -13.08
CA ARG A 329 3.39 -24.68 -13.54
C ARG A 329 1.93 -25.17 -13.58
N PHE A 330 1.15 -24.81 -12.54
CA PHE A 330 -0.22 -25.34 -12.37
C PHE A 330 -1.31 -24.31 -12.73
N GLY A 331 -0.91 -23.11 -13.13
CA GLY A 331 -1.82 -22.00 -13.41
C GLY A 331 -2.20 -21.20 -12.15
N PRO A 332 -2.56 -19.92 -12.30
CA PRO A 332 -2.81 -19.00 -11.18
C PRO A 332 -4.13 -19.27 -10.45
N ARG A 333 -5.15 -19.84 -11.13
CA ARG A 333 -6.52 -19.96 -10.60
C ARG A 333 -6.59 -20.62 -9.24
N PHE A 334 -5.89 -21.76 -9.06
CA PHE A 334 -5.91 -22.49 -7.78
C PHE A 334 -5.33 -21.65 -6.65
N PHE A 335 -4.21 -20.99 -6.90
CA PHE A 335 -3.49 -20.20 -5.87
C PHE A 335 -4.27 -18.97 -5.47
N MET A 336 -4.86 -18.27 -6.44
CA MET A 336 -5.68 -17.09 -6.24
C MET A 336 -7.05 -17.41 -5.61
N ALA A 337 -7.50 -18.67 -5.67
CA ALA A 337 -8.65 -19.13 -4.93
C ALA A 337 -8.28 -19.59 -3.52
N ALA A 338 -7.34 -20.54 -3.41
CA ALA A 338 -6.99 -21.19 -2.15
C ALA A 338 -6.31 -20.24 -1.14
N GLY A 339 -5.49 -19.30 -1.66
CA GLY A 339 -4.79 -18.34 -0.79
C GLY A 339 -5.75 -17.47 0.02
N PRO A 340 -6.62 -16.67 -0.60
CA PRO A 340 -7.54 -15.82 0.14
C PRO A 340 -8.55 -16.59 0.99
N LEU A 341 -9.00 -17.80 0.57
CA LEU A 341 -9.86 -18.67 1.37
C LEU A 341 -9.14 -19.16 2.64
N LEU A 342 -7.88 -19.58 2.53
CA LEU A 342 -7.06 -19.90 3.69
C LEU A 342 -6.84 -18.67 4.57
N GLY A 343 -6.65 -17.49 3.96
CA GLY A 343 -6.56 -16.23 4.67
C GLY A 343 -7.83 -15.93 5.46
N ALA A 344 -9.00 -16.11 4.85
CA ALA A 344 -10.29 -15.98 5.53
C ALA A 344 -10.40 -16.92 6.74
N ALA A 345 -10.04 -18.18 6.59
CA ALA A 345 -10.05 -19.16 7.67
C ALA A 345 -9.08 -18.78 8.81
N SER A 346 -7.88 -18.29 8.45
CA SER A 346 -6.87 -17.82 9.41
C SER A 346 -7.36 -16.61 10.20
N ILE A 347 -8.00 -15.64 9.54
CA ILE A 347 -8.54 -14.44 10.18
C ILE A 347 -9.78 -14.75 11.02
N LEU A 348 -10.60 -15.74 10.65
CA LEU A 348 -11.72 -16.20 11.47
C LEU A 348 -11.27 -16.70 12.85
N ALA A 349 -10.08 -17.27 12.96
CA ALA A 349 -9.51 -17.65 14.25
C ALA A 349 -9.27 -16.43 15.18
N LEU A 350 -9.03 -15.24 14.62
CA LEU A 350 -8.84 -14.00 15.38
C LEU A 350 -10.16 -13.34 15.81
N VAL A 351 -11.31 -13.77 15.30
CA VAL A 351 -12.63 -13.18 15.62
C VAL A 351 -12.98 -13.32 17.11
N ARG A 352 -12.34 -14.25 17.83
CA ARG A 352 -12.54 -14.47 19.26
C ARG A 352 -11.26 -14.31 20.07
N LEU A 353 -10.30 -13.52 19.56
CA LEU A 353 -9.02 -13.29 20.23
C LEU A 353 -9.27 -12.66 21.62
N PRO A 354 -8.79 -13.28 22.72
CA PRO A 354 -8.98 -12.74 24.07
C PRO A 354 -8.03 -11.58 24.34
N THR A 355 -8.34 -10.76 25.34
CA THR A 355 -7.45 -9.66 25.80
C THR A 355 -6.21 -10.20 26.53
N HIS A 356 -6.36 -11.29 27.28
CA HIS A 356 -5.26 -12.04 27.89
C HIS A 356 -4.87 -13.20 26.99
N LEU A 357 -4.15 -12.89 25.91
CA LEU A 357 -3.80 -13.87 24.88
C LEU A 357 -2.48 -14.58 25.18
N ASP A 358 -2.44 -15.89 24.91
CA ASP A 358 -1.19 -16.62 24.75
C ASP A 358 -0.72 -16.49 23.29
N TYR A 359 0.45 -15.86 23.11
CA TYR A 359 1.00 -15.62 21.78
C TYR A 359 1.12 -16.90 20.94
N TRP A 360 1.60 -17.99 21.55
CA TRP A 360 1.92 -19.22 20.85
C TRP A 360 0.68 -20.02 20.43
N VAL A 361 -0.41 -19.87 21.17
CA VAL A 361 -1.66 -20.62 20.95
C VAL A 361 -2.70 -19.79 20.22
N ASP A 362 -2.89 -18.52 20.64
CA ASP A 362 -4.00 -17.69 20.15
C ASP A 362 -3.63 -16.88 18.91
N LEU A 363 -2.36 -16.41 18.80
CA LEU A 363 -1.98 -15.47 17.77
C LEU A 363 -1.07 -16.08 16.71
N LEU A 364 -0.02 -16.83 17.07
CA LEU A 364 0.95 -17.36 16.13
C LEU A 364 0.35 -18.28 15.06
N PRO A 365 -0.52 -19.27 15.40
CA PRO A 365 -1.07 -20.17 14.39
C PRO A 365 -1.90 -19.46 13.31
N PRO A 366 -2.84 -18.52 13.65
CA PRO A 366 -3.50 -17.71 12.64
C PRO A 366 -2.53 -16.87 11.78
N LEU A 367 -1.48 -16.31 12.37
CA LEU A 367 -0.49 -15.52 11.63
C LEU A 367 0.31 -16.37 10.64
N VAL A 368 0.69 -17.59 11.02
CA VAL A 368 1.37 -18.53 10.12
C VAL A 368 0.44 -18.96 8.99
N GLY A 369 -0.82 -19.29 9.29
CA GLY A 369 -1.83 -19.58 8.28
C GLY A 369 -2.03 -18.43 7.31
N PHE A 370 -2.09 -17.20 7.82
CA PHE A 370 -2.22 -15.99 6.99
C PHE A 370 -0.96 -15.71 6.17
N ALA A 371 0.25 -16.00 6.68
CA ALA A 371 1.49 -15.91 5.92
C ALA A 371 1.51 -16.87 4.72
N VAL A 372 1.07 -18.11 4.91
CA VAL A 372 0.91 -19.09 3.83
C VAL A 372 -0.12 -18.60 2.81
N ALA A 373 -1.26 -18.09 3.28
CA ALA A 373 -2.35 -17.56 2.46
C ALA A 373 -1.87 -16.41 1.55
N LEU A 374 -1.19 -15.42 2.10
CA LEU A 374 -0.65 -14.31 1.33
C LEU A 374 0.44 -14.75 0.36
N SER A 375 1.27 -15.72 0.76
CA SER A 375 2.31 -16.28 -0.12
C SER A 375 1.72 -17.03 -1.31
N LEU A 376 0.58 -17.70 -1.12
CA LEU A 376 -0.20 -18.34 -2.20
C LEU A 376 -0.82 -17.30 -3.13
N THR A 377 -1.18 -16.12 -2.64
CA THR A 377 -1.96 -15.13 -3.38
C THR A 377 -1.10 -14.10 -4.11
N VAL A 378 -0.19 -13.42 -3.39
CA VAL A 378 0.44 -12.17 -3.85
C VAL A 378 1.30 -12.37 -5.10
N ALA A 379 2.13 -13.42 -5.14
CA ALA A 379 2.99 -13.66 -6.29
C ALA A 379 2.20 -14.06 -7.56
N PRO A 380 1.26 -15.03 -7.51
CA PRO A 380 0.39 -15.34 -8.66
C PRO A 380 -0.47 -14.17 -9.12
N LEU A 381 -1.01 -13.38 -8.20
CA LEU A 381 -1.80 -12.18 -8.50
C LEU A 381 -0.98 -11.18 -9.33
N THR A 382 0.24 -10.84 -8.87
CA THR A 382 1.11 -9.89 -9.56
C THR A 382 1.51 -10.39 -10.95
N THR A 383 1.85 -11.68 -11.08
CA THR A 383 2.22 -12.27 -12.37
C THR A 383 1.04 -12.27 -13.35
N THR A 384 -0.18 -12.56 -12.88
CA THR A 384 -1.39 -12.57 -13.71
C THR A 384 -1.72 -11.16 -14.24
N VAL A 385 -1.61 -10.12 -13.40
CA VAL A 385 -1.78 -8.72 -13.85
C VAL A 385 -0.82 -8.37 -14.99
N LEU A 386 0.45 -8.77 -14.87
CA LEU A 386 1.48 -8.39 -15.83
C LEU A 386 1.39 -9.19 -17.14
N SER A 387 1.09 -10.49 -17.05
CA SER A 387 1.01 -11.36 -18.25
C SER A 387 -0.17 -11.00 -19.14
N ASP A 388 -1.29 -10.61 -18.56
CA ASP A 388 -2.54 -10.33 -19.29
C ASP A 388 -2.55 -8.93 -19.95
N ALA A 389 -1.69 -8.01 -19.48
CA ALA A 389 -1.61 -6.66 -20.02
C ALA A 389 -0.81 -6.56 -21.33
N GLY A 390 -0.02 -7.59 -21.67
CA GLY A 390 0.87 -7.57 -22.81
C GLY A 390 2.15 -6.75 -22.62
N PRO A 391 3.16 -6.95 -23.50
CA PRO A 391 4.51 -6.39 -23.30
C PRO A 391 4.59 -4.85 -23.26
N GLY A 392 3.68 -4.17 -23.99
CA GLY A 392 3.66 -2.70 -24.08
C GLY A 392 2.99 -2.01 -22.89
N ASP A 393 2.09 -2.69 -22.21
CA ASP A 393 1.22 -2.12 -21.17
C ASP A 393 1.59 -2.58 -19.73
N ALA A 394 2.59 -3.44 -19.58
CA ALA A 394 2.96 -4.01 -18.27
C ALA A 394 3.24 -2.94 -17.17
N GLY A 395 3.86 -1.81 -17.55
CA GLY A 395 4.12 -0.71 -16.62
C GLY A 395 2.84 -0.03 -16.14
N ILE A 396 1.90 0.23 -17.06
CA ILE A 396 0.60 0.83 -16.74
C ILE A 396 -0.24 -0.15 -15.91
N ALA A 397 -0.27 -1.42 -16.28
CA ALA A 397 -0.97 -2.48 -15.56
C ALA A 397 -0.49 -2.63 -14.12
N SER A 398 0.83 -2.63 -13.91
CA SER A 398 1.43 -2.61 -12.56
C SER A 398 1.03 -1.37 -11.79
N GLY A 399 1.06 -0.19 -12.42
CA GLY A 399 0.64 1.07 -11.81
C GLY A 399 -0.83 1.05 -11.37
N ILE A 400 -1.72 0.55 -12.22
CA ILE A 400 -3.16 0.38 -11.91
C ILE A 400 -3.34 -0.56 -10.72
N ASN A 401 -2.71 -1.72 -10.75
CA ASN A 401 -2.83 -2.70 -9.66
C ASN A 401 -2.32 -2.14 -8.33
N ASN A 402 -1.20 -1.39 -8.34
CA ASN A 402 -0.72 -0.67 -7.16
C ASN A 402 -1.71 0.39 -6.68
N ALA A 403 -2.31 1.18 -7.59
CA ALA A 403 -3.34 2.15 -7.23
C ALA A 403 -4.55 1.46 -6.58
N VAL A 404 -5.05 0.38 -7.19
CA VAL A 404 -6.15 -0.43 -6.66
C VAL A 404 -5.82 -0.97 -5.26
N ALA A 405 -4.61 -1.47 -5.04
CA ALA A 405 -4.19 -1.97 -3.72
C ALA A 405 -4.18 -0.86 -2.65
N ARG A 406 -3.76 0.37 -2.99
CA ARG A 406 -3.78 1.52 -2.06
C ARG A 406 -5.19 1.99 -1.76
N VAL A 407 -6.02 2.13 -2.80
CA VAL A 407 -7.44 2.49 -2.66
C VAL A 407 -8.19 1.43 -1.87
N ALA A 408 -7.89 0.16 -2.06
CA ALA A 408 -8.45 -0.95 -1.29
C ALA A 408 -8.18 -0.80 0.21
N GLY A 409 -6.92 -0.52 0.58
CA GLY A 409 -6.55 -0.28 1.98
C GLY A 409 -7.26 0.92 2.59
N LEU A 410 -7.25 2.04 1.87
CA LEU A 410 -7.93 3.28 2.23
C LEU A 410 -9.43 3.05 2.53
N VAL A 411 -10.16 2.49 1.58
CA VAL A 411 -11.60 2.25 1.71
C VAL A 411 -11.91 1.21 2.79
N ALA A 412 -11.11 0.14 2.89
CA ALA A 412 -11.32 -0.90 3.87
C ALA A 412 -11.15 -0.38 5.32
N ILE A 413 -10.09 0.40 5.59
CA ILE A 413 -9.87 0.99 6.93
C ILE A 413 -11.02 1.91 7.29
N ALA A 414 -11.48 2.77 6.38
CA ALA A 414 -12.59 3.69 6.62
C ALA A 414 -13.91 2.96 6.88
N VAL A 415 -14.28 2.02 6.00
CA VAL A 415 -15.58 1.30 6.08
C VAL A 415 -15.62 0.34 7.26
N ILE A 416 -14.56 -0.43 7.49
CA ILE A 416 -14.50 -1.39 8.62
C ILE A 416 -14.47 -0.63 9.94
N GLY A 417 -13.91 0.57 9.96
CA GLY A 417 -13.91 1.47 11.12
C GLY A 417 -15.31 1.77 11.65
N ILE A 418 -16.33 1.84 10.79
CA ILE A 418 -17.72 2.01 11.20
C ILE A 418 -18.18 0.87 12.12
N ALA A 419 -17.86 -0.38 11.75
CA ALA A 419 -18.21 -1.55 12.55
C ALA A 419 -17.32 -1.71 13.79
N ALA A 420 -16.09 -1.20 13.71
CA ALA A 420 -15.10 -1.23 14.79
C ALA A 420 -15.35 -0.15 15.85
N ALA A 421 -16.00 0.96 15.47
CA ALA A 421 -16.32 2.06 16.38
C ALA A 421 -17.37 1.60 17.41
N GLY A 422 -16.96 1.59 18.69
CA GLY A 422 -17.82 1.20 19.83
C GLY A 422 -18.43 2.38 20.57
N GLY A 423 -18.49 3.59 19.95
CA GLY A 423 -18.96 4.82 20.57
C GLY A 423 -17.95 5.50 21.50
N GLY A 424 -16.70 5.03 21.56
CA GLY A 424 -15.61 5.60 22.35
C GLY A 424 -14.39 5.97 21.51
N ASP A 425 -13.40 6.61 22.16
CA ASP A 425 -12.15 7.07 21.54
C ASP A 425 -11.16 5.94 21.24
N HIS A 426 -11.43 4.72 21.72
CA HIS A 426 -10.55 3.56 21.57
C HIS A 426 -11.26 2.41 20.85
N LEU A 427 -10.46 1.57 20.23
CA LEU A 427 -10.94 0.32 19.64
C LEU A 427 -11.46 -0.60 20.75
N SER A 428 -12.76 -0.95 20.70
CA SER A 428 -13.31 -1.92 21.63
C SER A 428 -12.97 -3.35 21.22
N VAL A 429 -12.96 -4.29 22.17
CA VAL A 429 -12.75 -5.73 21.89
C VAL A 429 -13.79 -6.25 20.90
N GLN A 430 -15.07 -5.89 21.10
CA GLN A 430 -16.13 -6.26 20.16
C GLN A 430 -15.97 -5.62 18.79
N GLY A 431 -15.49 -4.36 18.75
CA GLY A 431 -15.17 -3.67 17.51
C GLY A 431 -14.07 -4.38 16.72
N PHE A 432 -13.03 -4.85 17.40
CA PHE A 432 -11.99 -5.67 16.79
C PHE A 432 -12.53 -6.97 16.22
N HIS A 433 -13.36 -7.71 17.00
CA HIS A 433 -13.96 -8.96 16.53
C HIS A 433 -14.83 -8.75 15.28
N ARG A 434 -15.65 -7.67 15.24
CA ARG A 434 -16.42 -7.29 14.05
C ARG A 434 -15.52 -6.95 12.87
N ALA A 435 -14.45 -6.21 13.09
CA ALA A 435 -13.48 -5.89 12.06
C ALA A 435 -12.85 -7.15 11.46
N MET A 436 -12.40 -8.10 12.29
CA MET A 436 -11.83 -9.37 11.83
C MET A 436 -12.84 -10.22 11.07
N LEU A 437 -14.10 -10.23 11.48
CA LEU A 437 -15.16 -10.93 10.74
C LEU A 437 -15.35 -10.34 9.34
N ILE A 438 -15.40 -9.00 9.22
CA ILE A 438 -15.53 -8.33 7.91
C ILE A 438 -14.29 -8.59 7.04
N VAL A 439 -13.09 -8.55 7.62
CA VAL A 439 -11.85 -8.89 6.91
C VAL A 439 -11.88 -10.34 6.40
N ALA A 440 -12.33 -11.28 7.22
CA ALA A 440 -12.46 -12.68 6.80
C ALA A 440 -13.48 -12.85 5.66
N VAL A 441 -14.63 -12.19 5.73
CA VAL A 441 -15.60 -12.17 4.62
C VAL A 441 -15.00 -11.56 3.35
N LEU A 442 -14.30 -10.45 3.49
CA LEU A 442 -13.65 -9.78 2.35
C LEU A 442 -12.66 -10.72 1.65
N LEU A 443 -11.79 -11.38 2.42
CA LEU A 443 -10.85 -12.39 1.88
C LEU A 443 -11.58 -13.60 1.26
N GLY A 444 -12.65 -14.09 1.90
CA GLY A 444 -13.47 -15.18 1.37
C GLY A 444 -14.11 -14.83 0.01
N VAL A 445 -14.62 -13.58 -0.12
CA VAL A 445 -15.13 -13.04 -1.38
C VAL A 445 -14.01 -12.98 -2.42
N GLY A 446 -12.81 -12.50 -2.06
CA GLY A 446 -11.65 -12.48 -2.95
C GLY A 446 -11.32 -13.87 -3.49
N GLY A 447 -11.25 -14.88 -2.61
CA GLY A 447 -10.96 -16.25 -3.02
C GLY A 447 -12.03 -16.87 -3.92
N THR A 448 -13.32 -16.57 -3.68
CA THR A 448 -14.40 -17.01 -4.57
C THR A 448 -14.34 -16.34 -5.94
N ILE A 449 -14.02 -15.05 -5.98
CA ILE A 449 -13.79 -14.30 -7.23
C ILE A 449 -12.63 -14.92 -8.01
N GLY A 450 -11.50 -15.23 -7.35
CA GLY A 450 -10.37 -15.93 -7.97
C GLY A 450 -10.76 -17.31 -8.51
N ALA A 451 -11.51 -18.09 -7.75
CA ALA A 451 -11.96 -19.44 -8.12
C ALA A 451 -12.84 -19.45 -9.39
N VAL A 452 -13.76 -18.48 -9.49
CA VAL A 452 -14.76 -18.43 -10.58
C VAL A 452 -14.25 -17.60 -11.76
N GLY A 453 -13.52 -16.52 -11.47
CA GLY A 453 -13.16 -15.50 -12.44
C GLY A 453 -11.88 -15.78 -13.22
N ILE A 454 -10.83 -16.28 -12.57
CA ILE A 454 -9.53 -16.52 -13.19
C ILE A 454 -9.56 -17.75 -14.11
N ARG A 455 -8.96 -17.59 -15.27
CA ARG A 455 -8.74 -18.67 -16.24
C ARG A 455 -7.25 -18.99 -16.30
N ASN A 456 -6.92 -20.28 -16.20
CA ASN A 456 -5.56 -20.72 -16.47
C ASN A 456 -5.22 -20.54 -17.96
N PRO A 457 -3.95 -20.23 -18.30
CA PRO A 457 -3.50 -20.30 -19.69
C PRO A 457 -3.82 -21.68 -20.30
N ALA A 458 -4.11 -21.72 -21.59
CA ALA A 458 -4.22 -22.99 -22.29
C ALA A 458 -2.90 -23.76 -22.14
N PRO A 459 -2.90 -25.08 -21.94
CA PRO A 459 -1.68 -25.86 -21.98
C PRO A 459 -1.07 -25.73 -23.40
N GLU A 460 0.24 -25.38 -23.44
CA GLU A 460 1.01 -25.35 -24.70
C GLU A 460 1.21 -26.75 -25.29
#